data_4e265e61cf734dd9e800338cc6afb2b9
#
_entry.id   4e265e61cf734dd9e800338cc6afb2b9
#
_cell.length_a   1.000
_cell.length_b   1.000
_cell.length_c   1.000
_cell.angle_alpha   90.00
_cell.angle_beta   90.00
_cell.angle_gamma   90.00
#
_symmetry.space_group_name_H-M   'P 1'
#
loop_
_entity.id
_entity.type
_entity.pdbx_description
1 polymer ?
#
loop_
_entity_poly.entity_id
_entity_poly.type
_entity_poly.pdbx_seq_one_letter_code
_entity_poly.pdbx_strand_id
1 'polypeptide(L)'
;MAFHIRFGFIIPLFFSMTVWADNIQIKPNHPTQYTVVRHDTLWAISGKFLQHPWQWPQLWSQNTQIKNPNLIYPGDTIYFSMVNGKPQLSLTRNPQQAQLATTCVLKEEDYKNGRKDFALTKDGKLKPCIRESDIEQPIKLIPYHQIAKYLSSPRVLGENELNSMPYVVDIANEHIVAGAGDKVYVRSIMQPESPQYMIYRAGDTFIDADTQEVLGYEAKYIAQTTLQQAGDPATLAITQSNSEIRMGDRVMPQVEDEVSLNYFARPPEQPIRGSIISVLGGVSQIGIDNVVVIDKGRRDGLLPGHELDIYQNGGIARDPYSAVKSDTVQLPNELAGMLMVFRTFDRVSYALVMEAQEPLHVLDRVQTP
;
A
#
# COMPACT_ATOMS: atom_id res chain seq x y z
N MET A 1 16.06 -73.90 27.39
CA MET A 1 15.60 -72.88 26.45
C MET A 1 15.07 -71.71 27.26
N ALA A 2 15.86 -70.67 27.39
CA ALA A 2 15.47 -69.46 28.15
C ALA A 2 15.27 -68.31 27.15
N PHE A 3 14.07 -67.81 27.08
CA PHE A 3 13.67 -66.69 26.20
C PHE A 3 13.88 -65.36 26.95
N HIS A 4 14.84 -64.55 26.52
CA HIS A 4 15.04 -63.21 27.04
C HIS A 4 14.21 -62.23 26.26
N ILE A 5 13.15 -61.66 26.86
CA ILE A 5 12.36 -60.55 26.37
C ILE A 5 13.10 -59.25 26.74
N ARG A 6 13.63 -58.51 25.72
CA ARG A 6 14.18 -57.20 25.89
C ARG A 6 13.04 -56.16 25.79
N PHE A 7 12.73 -55.55 26.92
CA PHE A 7 11.85 -54.38 26.99
C PHE A 7 12.61 -53.12 26.48
N GLY A 8 12.24 -52.64 25.31
CA GLY A 8 12.75 -51.36 24.79
C GLY A 8 12.00 -50.20 25.45
N PHE A 9 12.72 -49.37 26.18
CA PHE A 9 12.19 -48.12 26.78
C PHE A 9 12.09 -47.09 25.70
N ILE A 10 10.86 -46.74 25.26
CA ILE A 10 10.60 -45.61 24.34
C ILE A 10 10.46 -44.37 25.20
N ILE A 11 11.45 -43.48 25.18
CA ILE A 11 11.41 -42.16 25.77
C ILE A 11 10.63 -41.24 24.82
N PRO A 12 9.46 -40.69 25.22
CA PRO A 12 8.78 -39.71 24.40
C PRO A 12 9.58 -38.38 24.43
N LEU A 13 10.07 -37.99 23.30
CA LEU A 13 10.71 -36.70 23.07
C LEU A 13 9.60 -35.64 23.07
N PHE A 14 9.37 -34.96 24.21
CA PHE A 14 8.52 -33.77 24.25
C PHE A 14 9.22 -32.63 23.52
N PHE A 15 8.77 -32.38 22.32
CA PHE A 15 9.12 -31.19 21.56
C PHE A 15 8.38 -30.00 22.22
N SER A 16 9.06 -29.28 23.06
CA SER A 16 8.54 -28.01 23.61
C SER A 16 8.49 -26.99 22.48
N MET A 17 7.32 -26.82 21.88
CA MET A 17 7.06 -25.66 21.03
C MET A 17 7.10 -24.42 21.93
N THR A 18 8.19 -23.67 21.87
CA THR A 18 8.25 -22.30 22.43
C THR A 18 7.32 -21.44 21.59
N VAL A 19 6.11 -21.20 22.10
CA VAL A 19 5.23 -20.15 21.57
C VAL A 19 5.93 -18.83 21.87
N TRP A 20 6.48 -18.19 20.86
CA TRP A 20 6.94 -16.82 20.95
C TRP A 20 5.68 -15.96 21.09
N ALA A 21 5.36 -15.56 22.32
CA ALA A 21 4.37 -14.54 22.55
C ALA A 21 4.98 -13.22 22.03
N ASP A 22 4.41 -12.71 20.95
CA ASP A 22 4.77 -11.42 20.35
C ASP A 22 4.53 -10.33 21.42
N ASN A 23 5.64 -9.83 21.97
CA ASN A 23 5.57 -8.92 23.12
C ASN A 23 5.35 -7.50 22.57
N ILE A 24 4.15 -6.95 22.78
CA ILE A 24 3.79 -5.61 22.32
C ILE A 24 4.75 -4.59 22.92
N GLN A 25 5.53 -3.92 22.08
CA GLN A 25 6.50 -2.91 22.49
C GLN A 25 5.88 -1.51 22.40
N ILE A 26 5.73 -0.87 23.56
CA ILE A 26 5.16 0.47 23.69
C ILE A 26 6.31 1.49 23.67
N LYS A 27 6.09 2.62 23.00
CA LYS A 27 7.05 3.73 23.03
C LYS A 27 7.16 4.32 24.44
N PRO A 28 8.36 4.62 24.96
CA PRO A 28 8.51 5.19 26.29
C PRO A 28 7.78 6.53 26.49
N ASN A 29 7.70 7.32 25.43
CA ASN A 29 7.09 8.67 25.45
C ASN A 29 5.72 8.69 24.75
N HIS A 30 4.94 7.62 24.84
CA HIS A 30 3.62 7.60 24.23
C HIS A 30 2.65 8.57 24.92
N PRO A 31 1.71 9.19 24.20
CA PRO A 31 0.67 10.02 24.80
C PRO A 31 -0.33 9.14 25.58
N THR A 32 -0.96 9.69 26.62
CA THR A 32 -2.05 9.02 27.35
C THR A 32 -3.38 9.06 26.58
N GLN A 33 -3.55 10.08 25.73
CA GLN A 33 -4.72 10.24 24.86
C GLN A 33 -4.32 10.93 23.55
N TYR A 34 -5.06 10.65 22.49
CA TYR A 34 -4.88 11.27 21.20
C TYR A 34 -6.23 11.50 20.51
N THR A 35 -6.49 12.73 20.06
CA THR A 35 -7.68 13.05 19.28
C THR A 35 -7.33 12.95 17.79
N VAL A 36 -8.07 12.13 17.07
CA VAL A 36 -7.92 11.88 15.65
C VAL A 36 -8.19 13.15 14.86
N VAL A 37 -7.31 13.54 13.96
CA VAL A 37 -7.48 14.70 13.08
C VAL A 37 -7.65 14.27 11.61
N ARG A 38 -8.09 15.20 10.76
CA ARG A 38 -8.20 14.95 9.32
C ARG A 38 -6.83 14.57 8.76
N HIS A 39 -6.82 13.63 7.84
CA HIS A 39 -5.63 13.06 7.20
C HIS A 39 -4.76 12.15 8.08
N ASP A 40 -5.13 11.93 9.33
CA ASP A 40 -4.52 10.85 10.10
C ASP A 40 -4.72 9.51 9.40
N THR A 41 -3.76 8.61 9.61
CA THR A 41 -3.87 7.21 9.24
C THR A 41 -3.82 6.37 10.50
N LEU A 42 -4.41 5.19 10.43
CA LEU A 42 -4.36 4.26 11.55
C LEU A 42 -2.90 3.90 11.91
N TRP A 43 -2.05 3.81 10.89
CA TRP A 43 -0.62 3.61 11.03
C TRP A 43 0.05 4.74 11.83
N ALA A 44 -0.13 5.99 11.41
CA ALA A 44 0.48 7.15 12.07
C ALA A 44 0.02 7.28 13.53
N ILE A 45 -1.26 6.99 13.80
CA ILE A 45 -1.79 6.97 15.17
C ILE A 45 -1.14 5.86 15.98
N SER A 46 -1.08 4.63 15.44
CA SER A 46 -0.45 3.49 16.11
C SER A 46 1.01 3.74 16.42
N GLY A 47 1.75 4.36 15.49
CA GLY A 47 3.14 4.76 15.67
C GLY A 47 3.38 5.79 16.78
N LYS A 48 2.35 6.48 17.28
CA LYS A 48 2.45 7.35 18.46
C LYS A 48 2.51 6.55 19.77
N PHE A 49 1.95 5.35 19.79
CA PHE A 49 1.84 4.50 20.98
C PHE A 49 2.82 3.33 20.96
N LEU A 50 3.05 2.74 19.79
CA LEU A 50 3.80 1.50 19.61
C LEU A 50 5.16 1.75 18.96
N GLN A 51 6.15 0.93 19.30
CA GLN A 51 7.39 0.85 18.53
C GLN A 51 7.12 0.21 17.16
N HIS A 52 6.24 -0.79 17.14
CA HIS A 52 5.81 -1.52 15.96
C HIS A 52 4.34 -1.23 15.66
N PRO A 53 4.01 -0.28 14.76
CA PRO A 53 2.64 0.15 14.49
C PRO A 53 1.67 -0.96 14.09
N TRP A 54 2.14 -2.05 13.47
CA TRP A 54 1.30 -3.19 13.05
C TRP A 54 0.70 -3.98 14.20
N GLN A 55 1.27 -3.87 15.41
CA GLN A 55 0.76 -4.58 16.60
C GLN A 55 -0.55 -3.97 17.14
N TRP A 56 -1.06 -2.89 16.53
CA TRP A 56 -2.30 -2.24 16.96
C TRP A 56 -3.52 -3.18 17.06
N PRO A 57 -3.71 -4.24 16.22
CA PRO A 57 -4.86 -5.12 16.35
C PRO A 57 -4.90 -5.83 17.69
N GLN A 58 -3.76 -6.15 18.26
CA GLN A 58 -3.66 -6.81 19.58
C GLN A 58 -4.09 -5.87 20.71
N LEU A 59 -3.78 -4.56 20.60
CA LEU A 59 -4.23 -3.54 21.56
C LEU A 59 -5.71 -3.23 21.41
N TRP A 60 -6.26 -3.42 20.21
CA TRP A 60 -7.64 -3.08 19.89
C TRP A 60 -8.65 -4.16 20.21
N SER A 61 -8.22 -5.37 20.49
CA SER A 61 -9.06 -6.56 20.70
C SER A 61 -10.13 -6.39 21.78
N GLN A 62 -9.96 -5.47 22.72
CA GLN A 62 -10.90 -5.16 23.79
C GLN A 62 -12.01 -4.18 23.40
N ASN A 63 -11.94 -3.55 22.23
CA ASN A 63 -12.94 -2.60 21.74
C ASN A 63 -14.08 -3.31 21.01
N THR A 64 -14.79 -4.19 21.69
CA THR A 64 -15.87 -5.02 21.11
C THR A 64 -17.04 -4.21 20.51
N GLN A 65 -17.20 -2.94 20.95
CA GLN A 65 -18.20 -2.02 20.42
C GLN A 65 -17.89 -1.57 18.99
N ILE A 66 -16.63 -1.68 18.55
CA ILE A 66 -16.20 -1.30 17.20
C ILE A 66 -15.99 -2.57 16.39
N LYS A 67 -17.00 -2.94 15.61
CA LYS A 67 -16.95 -4.14 14.76
C LYS A 67 -15.88 -4.08 13.67
N ASN A 68 -15.52 -2.86 13.24
CA ASN A 68 -14.50 -2.63 12.24
C ASN A 68 -13.52 -1.55 12.75
N PRO A 69 -12.28 -1.92 13.10
CA PRO A 69 -11.28 -0.97 13.59
C PRO A 69 -10.88 0.11 12.57
N ASN A 70 -11.16 -0.10 11.28
CA ASN A 70 -10.93 0.90 10.25
C ASN A 70 -11.99 2.04 10.27
N LEU A 71 -13.03 1.94 11.11
CA LEU A 71 -14.08 2.95 11.25
C LEU A 71 -13.76 3.92 12.41
N ILE A 72 -12.61 4.57 12.36
CA ILE A 72 -12.19 5.66 13.23
C ILE A 72 -12.34 6.96 12.44
N TYR A 73 -12.89 7.99 13.07
CA TYR A 73 -13.22 9.25 12.42
C TYR A 73 -12.46 10.42 13.04
N PRO A 74 -12.17 11.47 12.28
CA PRO A 74 -11.67 12.71 12.86
C PRO A 74 -12.57 13.19 14.00
N GLY A 75 -11.95 13.59 15.14
CA GLY A 75 -12.66 13.96 16.36
C GLY A 75 -12.88 12.83 17.37
N ASP A 76 -12.72 11.57 16.98
CA ASP A 76 -12.66 10.46 17.93
C ASP A 76 -11.42 10.60 18.83
N THR A 77 -11.55 10.20 20.10
CA THR A 77 -10.41 10.26 21.03
C THR A 77 -10.00 8.86 21.45
N ILE A 78 -8.73 8.56 21.27
CA ILE A 78 -8.10 7.27 21.61
C ILE A 78 -7.38 7.46 22.95
N TYR A 79 -7.65 6.59 23.91
CA TYR A 79 -7.02 6.56 25.23
C TYR A 79 -6.15 5.32 25.37
N PHE A 80 -4.98 5.50 25.93
CA PHE A 80 -4.09 4.42 26.33
C PHE A 80 -4.30 4.08 27.80
N SER A 81 -4.41 2.79 28.11
CA SER A 81 -4.54 2.30 29.49
C SER A 81 -3.83 0.95 29.66
N MET A 82 -3.47 0.64 30.89
CA MET A 82 -2.95 -0.69 31.27
C MET A 82 -4.03 -1.46 32.01
N VAL A 83 -4.50 -2.57 31.44
CA VAL A 83 -5.54 -3.43 32.06
C VAL A 83 -4.92 -4.79 32.32
N ASN A 84 -4.90 -5.19 33.62
CA ASN A 84 -4.28 -6.46 34.07
C ASN A 84 -2.83 -6.65 33.60
N GLY A 85 -2.05 -5.56 33.57
CA GLY A 85 -0.65 -5.58 33.11
C GLY A 85 -0.47 -5.66 31.58
N LYS A 86 -1.56 -5.61 30.81
CA LYS A 86 -1.52 -5.58 29.34
C LYS A 86 -1.91 -4.20 28.82
N PRO A 87 -1.21 -3.68 27.81
CA PRO A 87 -1.54 -2.43 27.19
C PRO A 87 -2.85 -2.54 26.38
N GLN A 88 -3.69 -1.54 26.47
CA GLN A 88 -4.97 -1.47 25.79
C GLN A 88 -5.24 -0.07 25.26
N LEU A 89 -5.77 0.03 24.05
CA LEU A 89 -6.33 1.27 23.51
C LEU A 89 -7.86 1.20 23.62
N SER A 90 -8.47 2.30 24.01
CA SER A 90 -9.93 2.48 24.01
C SER A 90 -10.31 3.69 23.19
N LEU A 91 -11.44 3.63 22.50
CA LEU A 91 -11.96 4.72 21.67
C LEU A 91 -13.21 5.31 22.30
N THR A 92 -13.24 6.63 22.43
CA THR A 92 -14.43 7.37 22.80
C THR A 92 -14.84 8.27 21.65
N ARG A 93 -16.07 8.10 21.17
CA ARG A 93 -16.69 9.01 20.19
C ARG A 93 -17.27 10.21 20.89
N ASN A 94 -17.00 11.38 20.35
CA ASN A 94 -17.59 12.61 20.86
C ASN A 94 -19.04 12.69 20.34
N PRO A 95 -20.06 12.56 21.20
CA PRO A 95 -21.47 12.60 20.78
C PRO A 95 -21.90 13.97 20.22
N GLN A 96 -21.12 15.02 20.42
CA GLN A 96 -21.46 16.37 19.96
C GLN A 96 -21.32 16.54 18.44
N GLN A 97 -20.48 15.75 17.77
CA GLN A 97 -20.40 15.78 16.31
C GLN A 97 -21.62 15.14 15.62
N ALA A 98 -22.30 14.23 16.29
CA ALA A 98 -23.56 13.66 15.79
C ALA A 98 -24.76 14.65 15.92
N GLN A 99 -24.65 15.67 16.78
CA GLN A 99 -25.72 16.61 17.04
C GLN A 99 -25.73 17.86 16.15
N LEU A 100 -24.61 18.22 15.51
CA LEU A 100 -24.56 19.34 14.55
C LEU A 100 -25.34 19.07 13.25
N ALA A 101 -25.73 17.83 13.00
CA ALA A 101 -26.55 17.45 11.85
C ALA A 101 -28.07 17.69 12.07
N THR A 102 -28.51 18.14 13.24
CA THR A 102 -29.93 18.07 13.64
C THR A 102 -30.71 19.40 13.50
N THR A 103 -30.08 20.47 13.07
CA THR A 103 -30.74 21.80 13.06
C THR A 103 -31.62 22.09 11.84
N CYS A 104 -31.68 21.17 10.87
CA CYS A 104 -32.49 21.35 9.65
C CYS A 104 -33.45 20.19 9.37
N VAL A 105 -33.69 19.27 10.30
CA VAL A 105 -34.68 18.19 10.11
C VAL A 105 -36.04 18.67 10.55
N LEU A 106 -36.89 19.01 9.58
CA LEU A 106 -38.32 19.12 9.77
C LEU A 106 -38.85 17.72 10.14
N LYS A 107 -39.21 17.53 11.39
CA LYS A 107 -39.91 16.29 11.80
C LYS A 107 -41.32 16.31 11.21
N GLU A 108 -41.81 15.15 10.79
CA GLU A 108 -43.14 15.01 10.23
C GLU A 108 -44.24 15.52 11.19
N GLU A 109 -43.99 15.51 12.47
CA GLU A 109 -44.79 16.09 13.54
C GLU A 109 -44.91 17.61 13.46
N ASP A 110 -43.89 18.29 12.96
CA ASP A 110 -43.89 19.75 12.82
C ASP A 110 -44.82 20.21 11.69
N TYR A 111 -45.03 19.38 10.65
CA TYR A 111 -46.03 19.62 9.61
C TYR A 111 -47.44 19.45 10.11
N LYS A 112 -47.71 18.48 10.99
CA LYS A 112 -49.05 18.19 11.53
C LYS A 112 -49.48 19.22 12.56
N ASN A 113 -48.57 19.87 13.25
CA ASN A 113 -48.88 20.80 14.33
C ASN A 113 -48.90 22.26 13.88
N GLY A 114 -48.76 22.56 12.60
CA GLY A 114 -48.90 23.93 12.07
C GLY A 114 -47.87 24.91 12.60
N ARG A 115 -46.72 24.44 13.07
CA ARG A 115 -45.63 25.31 13.55
C ARG A 115 -45.08 26.12 12.39
N LYS A 116 -45.31 27.45 12.47
CA LYS A 116 -44.86 28.42 11.45
C LYS A 116 -43.49 29.04 11.72
N ASP A 117 -42.72 28.53 12.66
CA ASP A 117 -41.51 29.17 13.16
C ASP A 117 -40.25 28.76 12.40
N PHE A 118 -40.42 28.13 11.25
CA PHE A 118 -39.24 27.85 10.40
C PHE A 118 -38.76 29.14 9.76
N ALA A 119 -37.44 29.28 9.75
CA ALA A 119 -36.69 30.39 9.20
C ALA A 119 -37.27 30.86 7.85
N LEU A 120 -38.41 31.56 7.91
CA LEU A 120 -38.93 32.32 6.82
C LEU A 120 -38.16 33.62 6.68
N THR A 121 -37.91 34.06 5.48
CA THR A 121 -37.49 35.41 5.19
C THR A 121 -38.61 36.36 5.56
N LYS A 122 -38.34 37.68 5.73
CA LYS A 122 -39.39 38.69 5.96
C LYS A 122 -40.51 38.65 4.92
N ASP A 123 -40.23 38.08 3.76
CA ASP A 123 -41.18 37.95 2.62
C ASP A 123 -41.95 36.62 2.61
N GLY A 124 -41.91 35.85 3.70
CA GLY A 124 -42.65 34.59 3.84
C GLY A 124 -42.10 33.41 3.05
N LYS A 125 -40.89 33.50 2.47
CA LYS A 125 -40.23 32.42 1.76
C LYS A 125 -39.36 31.61 2.72
N LEU A 126 -39.29 30.25 2.51
CA LEU A 126 -38.40 29.41 3.25
C LEU A 126 -36.94 29.78 2.96
N LYS A 127 -36.15 29.98 4.01
CA LYS A 127 -34.71 30.11 3.85
C LYS A 127 -34.16 28.79 3.33
N PRO A 128 -33.36 28.77 2.26
CA PRO A 128 -32.71 27.55 1.83
C PRO A 128 -31.80 27.05 2.96
N CYS A 129 -32.05 25.83 3.42
CA CYS A 129 -31.21 25.15 4.37
C CYS A 129 -30.17 24.36 3.57
N ILE A 130 -28.97 24.90 3.46
CA ILE A 130 -27.83 24.18 2.88
C ILE A 130 -27.34 23.22 3.95
N ARG A 131 -27.53 21.94 3.73
CA ARG A 131 -26.96 20.89 4.55
C ARG A 131 -25.56 20.59 4.02
N GLU A 132 -24.57 21.24 4.51
CA GLU A 132 -23.20 20.80 4.40
C GLU A 132 -22.98 19.69 5.43
N SER A 133 -23.25 18.46 5.08
CA SER A 133 -22.73 17.32 5.80
C SER A 133 -21.42 16.99 5.13
N ASP A 134 -20.31 17.38 5.72
CA ASP A 134 -19.04 16.72 5.46
C ASP A 134 -19.28 15.23 5.72
N ILE A 135 -19.27 14.42 4.67
CA ILE A 135 -19.22 12.96 4.83
C ILE A 135 -17.85 12.66 5.39
N GLU A 136 -17.73 12.64 6.71
CA GLU A 136 -16.51 12.24 7.37
C GLU A 136 -16.23 10.80 7.00
N GLN A 137 -15.20 10.61 6.19
CA GLN A 137 -14.73 9.28 5.87
C GLN A 137 -13.85 8.79 7.01
N PRO A 138 -13.91 7.50 7.35
CA PRO A 138 -12.99 6.90 8.31
C PRO A 138 -11.55 7.08 7.82
N ILE A 139 -10.63 7.24 8.77
CA ILE A 139 -9.21 7.26 8.46
C ILE A 139 -8.79 5.93 7.86
N LYS A 140 -7.84 5.97 6.93
CA LYS A 140 -7.31 4.77 6.26
C LYS A 140 -6.09 4.25 7.00
N LEU A 141 -5.75 2.98 6.80
CA LEU A 141 -4.54 2.39 7.36
C LEU A 141 -3.29 3.09 6.83
N ILE A 142 -3.27 3.35 5.53
CA ILE A 142 -2.16 4.02 4.81
C ILE A 142 -2.70 5.18 3.97
N PRO A 143 -1.87 6.17 3.63
CA PRO A 143 -2.28 7.32 2.82
C PRO A 143 -2.62 6.88 1.39
N TYR A 144 -3.90 6.63 1.13
CA TYR A 144 -4.41 6.15 -0.17
C TYR A 144 -3.96 7.02 -1.35
N HIS A 145 -3.95 8.34 -1.17
CA HIS A 145 -3.58 9.29 -2.23
C HIS A 145 -2.15 9.09 -2.75
N GLN A 146 -1.24 8.55 -1.93
CA GLN A 146 0.13 8.26 -2.34
C GLN A 146 0.22 7.02 -3.22
N ILE A 147 -0.57 5.99 -2.94
CA ILE A 147 -0.50 4.72 -3.64
C ILE A 147 -1.55 4.58 -4.76
N ALA A 148 -2.60 5.42 -4.78
CA ALA A 148 -3.74 5.29 -5.69
C ALA A 148 -3.32 5.11 -7.17
N LYS A 149 -2.37 5.92 -7.63
CA LYS A 149 -1.84 5.84 -9.00
C LYS A 149 -1.07 4.55 -9.31
N TYR A 150 -0.60 3.83 -8.28
CA TYR A 150 0.16 2.60 -8.42
C TYR A 150 -0.67 1.34 -8.18
N LEU A 151 -1.95 1.49 -7.81
CA LEU A 151 -2.85 0.35 -7.60
C LEU A 151 -3.39 -0.19 -8.92
N SER A 152 -3.75 0.69 -9.85
CA SER A 152 -4.30 0.32 -11.17
C SER A 152 -3.25 0.30 -12.29
N SER A 153 -2.22 1.10 -12.16
CA SER A 153 -1.08 1.23 -13.09
C SER A 153 0.10 1.79 -12.30
N PRO A 154 1.37 1.50 -12.56
CA PRO A 154 1.95 0.66 -13.61
C PRO A 154 1.86 -0.84 -13.29
N ARG A 155 2.33 -1.68 -14.23
CA ARG A 155 2.45 -3.13 -14.08
C ARG A 155 3.91 -3.57 -14.19
N VAL A 156 4.16 -4.81 -13.78
CA VAL A 156 5.43 -5.48 -14.01
C VAL A 156 5.19 -6.63 -14.98
N LEU A 157 5.93 -6.65 -16.07
CA LEU A 157 5.77 -7.61 -17.14
C LEU A 157 6.98 -8.55 -17.20
N GLY A 158 6.72 -9.82 -17.45
CA GLY A 158 7.77 -10.77 -17.80
C GLY A 158 8.27 -10.54 -19.25
N GLU A 159 9.47 -11.01 -19.56
CA GLU A 159 10.08 -10.86 -20.90
C GLU A 159 9.22 -11.47 -22.00
N ASN A 160 8.75 -12.70 -21.79
CA ASN A 160 7.88 -13.39 -22.75
C ASN A 160 6.54 -12.66 -22.94
N GLU A 161 5.98 -12.13 -21.86
CA GLU A 161 4.74 -11.37 -21.87
C GLU A 161 4.92 -10.09 -22.69
N LEU A 162 5.95 -9.31 -22.42
CA LEU A 162 6.26 -8.08 -23.13
C LEU A 162 6.40 -8.31 -24.66
N ASN A 163 7.03 -9.42 -25.07
CA ASN A 163 7.27 -9.73 -26.47
C ASN A 163 6.02 -10.24 -27.21
N SER A 164 5.09 -10.88 -26.51
CA SER A 164 3.87 -11.45 -27.11
C SER A 164 2.68 -10.50 -27.13
N MET A 165 2.77 -9.36 -26.45
CA MET A 165 1.66 -8.41 -26.32
C MET A 165 1.30 -7.73 -27.63
N PRO A 166 0.02 -7.36 -27.82
CA PRO A 166 -0.41 -6.39 -28.82
C PRO A 166 0.40 -5.08 -28.74
N TYR A 167 0.63 -4.45 -29.88
CA TYR A 167 1.43 -3.22 -29.94
C TYR A 167 0.91 -2.23 -30.98
N VAL A 168 1.16 -0.95 -30.73
CA VAL A 168 0.86 0.14 -31.66
C VAL A 168 1.78 0.02 -32.87
N VAL A 169 1.21 -0.22 -34.06
CA VAL A 169 1.94 -0.34 -35.33
C VAL A 169 1.97 0.97 -36.09
N ASP A 170 0.91 1.78 -35.94
CA ASP A 170 0.82 3.06 -36.66
C ASP A 170 -0.16 4.01 -35.95
N ILE A 171 -0.08 5.28 -36.29
CA ILE A 171 -0.90 6.36 -35.75
C ILE A 171 -1.68 6.99 -36.90
N ALA A 172 -2.95 7.28 -36.66
CA ALA A 172 -3.79 7.88 -37.69
C ALA A 172 -3.30 9.28 -38.13
N ASN A 173 -3.63 9.64 -39.34
CA ASN A 173 -3.32 10.95 -39.94
C ASN A 173 -1.82 11.27 -40.10
N GLU A 174 -0.97 10.21 -40.25
CA GLU A 174 0.48 10.34 -40.45
C GLU A 174 1.20 11.07 -39.30
N HIS A 175 0.63 11.02 -38.08
CA HIS A 175 1.23 11.62 -36.92
C HIS A 175 2.40 10.74 -36.42
N ILE A 176 3.45 11.36 -35.89
CA ILE A 176 4.60 10.66 -35.28
C ILE A 176 4.27 10.21 -33.86
N VAL A 177 3.42 10.97 -33.18
CA VAL A 177 2.94 10.71 -31.80
C VAL A 177 1.44 10.97 -31.73
N ALA A 178 0.75 10.32 -30.80
CA ALA A 178 -0.67 10.48 -30.59
C ALA A 178 -0.99 10.91 -29.15
N GLY A 179 -2.12 11.57 -28.98
CA GLY A 179 -2.66 12.02 -27.72
C GLY A 179 -4.17 11.76 -27.60
N ALA A 180 -4.80 12.28 -26.55
CA ALA A 180 -6.23 12.13 -26.33
C ALA A 180 -7.03 12.72 -27.52
N GLY A 181 -8.00 11.95 -28.04
CA GLY A 181 -8.80 12.29 -29.22
C GLY A 181 -8.28 11.70 -30.53
N ASP A 182 -7.03 11.26 -30.61
CA ASP A 182 -6.46 10.59 -31.77
C ASP A 182 -6.83 9.11 -31.83
N LYS A 183 -6.45 8.45 -32.94
CA LYS A 183 -6.61 7.02 -33.14
C LYS A 183 -5.27 6.36 -33.40
N VAL A 184 -5.15 5.12 -32.94
CA VAL A 184 -3.98 4.28 -33.18
C VAL A 184 -4.39 2.93 -33.76
N TYR A 185 -3.50 2.36 -34.57
CA TYR A 185 -3.65 1.03 -35.15
C TYR A 185 -2.79 0.03 -34.37
N VAL A 186 -3.40 -1.07 -33.96
CA VAL A 186 -2.78 -2.04 -33.05
C VAL A 186 -2.78 -3.42 -33.69
N ARG A 187 -1.61 -4.10 -33.70
CA ARG A 187 -1.45 -5.48 -34.16
C ARG A 187 -1.72 -6.46 -33.03
N SER A 188 -2.11 -7.68 -33.43
CA SER A 188 -2.30 -8.84 -32.56
C SER A 188 -3.50 -8.78 -31.61
N ILE A 189 -4.53 -7.98 -31.90
CA ILE A 189 -5.85 -8.07 -31.24
C ILE A 189 -6.78 -8.91 -32.12
N MET A 190 -6.58 -10.21 -32.10
CA MET A 190 -7.36 -11.16 -32.93
C MET A 190 -8.78 -11.33 -32.39
N GLN A 191 -8.92 -11.45 -31.09
CA GLN A 191 -10.21 -11.61 -30.39
C GLN A 191 -10.26 -10.58 -29.27
N PRO A 192 -11.14 -9.56 -29.37
CA PRO A 192 -11.24 -8.55 -28.37
C PRO A 192 -11.77 -9.12 -27.04
N GLU A 193 -10.99 -9.01 -25.98
CA GLU A 193 -11.36 -9.45 -24.63
C GLU A 193 -12.11 -8.36 -23.84
N SER A 194 -11.94 -7.11 -24.24
CA SER A 194 -12.51 -5.95 -23.56
C SER A 194 -12.85 -4.86 -24.55
N PRO A 195 -13.84 -4.00 -24.31
CA PRO A 195 -14.06 -2.78 -25.06
C PRO A 195 -13.04 -1.68 -24.76
N GLN A 196 -12.30 -1.81 -23.64
CA GLN A 196 -11.33 -0.81 -23.20
C GLN A 196 -9.95 -1.43 -23.08
N TYR A 197 -8.95 -0.67 -23.55
CA TYR A 197 -7.55 -1.07 -23.53
C TYR A 197 -6.69 0.03 -22.94
N MET A 198 -5.61 -0.38 -22.31
CA MET A 198 -4.58 0.51 -21.78
C MET A 198 -3.31 0.38 -22.61
N ILE A 199 -2.64 1.50 -22.85
CA ILE A 199 -1.35 1.55 -23.54
C ILE A 199 -0.25 1.73 -22.52
N TYR A 200 0.80 0.91 -22.64
CA TYR A 200 1.97 0.89 -21.78
C TYR A 200 3.25 1.00 -22.62
N ARG A 201 4.25 1.62 -22.04
CA ARG A 201 5.61 1.63 -22.57
C ARG A 201 6.51 0.82 -21.66
N ALA A 202 7.38 -0.02 -22.24
CA ALA A 202 8.42 -0.68 -21.47
C ALA A 202 9.34 0.38 -20.84
N GLY A 203 9.48 0.31 -19.54
CA GLY A 203 10.34 1.14 -18.73
C GLY A 203 11.63 0.40 -18.34
N ASP A 204 12.08 0.64 -17.12
CA ASP A 204 13.33 0.10 -16.62
C ASP A 204 13.23 -1.41 -16.35
N THR A 205 14.35 -2.12 -16.49
CA THR A 205 14.44 -3.53 -16.15
C THR A 205 14.67 -3.67 -14.65
N PHE A 206 13.86 -4.48 -13.99
CA PHE A 206 14.06 -4.83 -12.59
C PHE A 206 15.03 -6.02 -12.49
N ILE A 207 16.11 -5.83 -11.76
CA ILE A 207 17.20 -6.80 -11.62
C ILE A 207 17.38 -7.09 -10.13
N ASP A 208 17.49 -8.37 -9.75
CA ASP A 208 17.79 -8.79 -8.38
C ASP A 208 19.17 -8.26 -7.97
N ALA A 209 19.25 -7.64 -6.81
CA ALA A 209 20.46 -6.97 -6.35
C ALA A 209 21.63 -7.93 -6.10
N ASP A 210 21.33 -9.16 -5.67
CA ASP A 210 22.32 -10.16 -5.31
C ASP A 210 22.67 -11.12 -6.46
N THR A 211 21.63 -11.62 -7.16
CA THR A 211 21.80 -12.65 -8.20
C THR A 211 21.96 -12.09 -9.61
N GLN A 212 21.65 -10.82 -9.83
CA GLN A 212 21.60 -10.16 -11.13
C GLN A 212 20.59 -10.80 -12.10
N GLU A 213 19.61 -11.56 -11.58
CA GLU A 213 18.50 -12.11 -12.36
C GLU A 213 17.57 -10.99 -12.81
N VAL A 214 17.10 -11.05 -14.07
CA VAL A 214 16.04 -10.16 -14.55
C VAL A 214 14.71 -10.61 -13.94
N LEU A 215 14.14 -9.78 -13.09
CA LEU A 215 12.89 -10.04 -12.37
C LEU A 215 11.65 -9.61 -13.18
N GLY A 216 11.82 -8.71 -14.13
CA GLY A 216 10.76 -8.18 -14.98
C GLY A 216 11.06 -6.79 -15.52
N TYR A 217 10.09 -6.23 -16.20
CA TYR A 217 10.17 -4.91 -16.84
C TYR A 217 9.05 -4.02 -16.31
N GLU A 218 9.37 -2.78 -16.01
CA GLU A 218 8.36 -1.79 -15.68
C GLU A 218 7.48 -1.54 -16.90
N ALA A 219 6.16 -1.56 -16.75
CA ALA A 219 5.22 -1.12 -17.75
C ALA A 219 4.66 0.25 -17.34
N LYS A 220 5.22 1.32 -17.92
CA LYS A 220 4.78 2.69 -17.68
C LYS A 220 3.44 2.92 -18.37
N TYR A 221 2.42 3.29 -17.60
CA TYR A 221 1.12 3.63 -18.17
C TYR A 221 1.19 4.90 -18.99
N ILE A 222 0.70 4.83 -20.23
CA ILE A 222 0.71 5.95 -21.20
C ILE A 222 -0.69 6.49 -21.42
N ALA A 223 -1.67 5.62 -21.78
CA ALA A 223 -2.99 6.07 -22.19
C ALA A 223 -4.08 5.02 -21.96
N GLN A 224 -5.31 5.48 -21.92
CA GLN A 224 -6.52 4.68 -22.00
C GLN A 224 -7.19 4.84 -23.35
N THR A 225 -7.70 3.73 -23.89
CA THR A 225 -8.30 3.69 -25.22
C THR A 225 -9.59 2.87 -25.22
N THR A 226 -10.44 3.12 -26.21
CA THR A 226 -11.64 2.33 -26.51
C THR A 226 -11.53 1.71 -27.88
N LEU A 227 -11.87 0.43 -28.01
CA LEU A 227 -11.90 -0.29 -29.26
C LEU A 227 -13.02 0.27 -30.14
N GLN A 228 -12.67 0.78 -31.31
CA GLN A 228 -13.63 1.24 -32.33
C GLN A 228 -13.90 0.17 -33.37
N GLN A 229 -12.86 -0.53 -33.81
CA GLN A 229 -12.97 -1.55 -34.84
C GLN A 229 -12.02 -2.70 -34.49
N ALA A 230 -12.57 -3.90 -34.43
CA ALA A 230 -11.78 -5.12 -34.27
C ALA A 230 -11.12 -5.50 -35.61
N GLY A 231 -9.96 -6.15 -35.54
CA GLY A 231 -9.22 -6.61 -36.71
C GLY A 231 -7.72 -6.73 -36.41
N ASP A 232 -6.94 -7.02 -37.44
CA ASP A 232 -5.49 -6.98 -37.39
C ASP A 232 -4.93 -6.21 -38.60
N PRO A 233 -4.68 -4.88 -38.48
CA PRO A 233 -4.71 -4.10 -37.23
C PRO A 233 -6.12 -3.74 -36.76
N ALA A 234 -6.29 -3.70 -35.43
CA ALA A 234 -7.46 -3.11 -34.77
C ALA A 234 -7.32 -1.59 -34.65
N THR A 235 -8.46 -0.87 -34.61
CA THR A 235 -8.48 0.59 -34.41
C THR A 235 -8.90 0.92 -32.98
N LEU A 236 -8.05 1.62 -32.25
CA LEU A 236 -8.35 2.13 -30.91
C LEU A 236 -8.43 3.66 -30.93
N ALA A 237 -9.46 4.22 -30.28
CA ALA A 237 -9.56 5.65 -29.99
C ALA A 237 -8.99 5.97 -28.62
N ILE A 238 -8.14 6.97 -28.53
CA ILE A 238 -7.51 7.40 -27.29
C ILE A 238 -8.50 8.27 -26.52
N THR A 239 -8.94 7.80 -25.35
CA THR A 239 -9.88 8.52 -24.48
C THR A 239 -9.15 9.42 -23.50
N GLN A 240 -8.00 8.98 -22.98
CA GLN A 240 -7.17 9.72 -22.05
C GLN A 240 -5.70 9.37 -22.27
N SER A 241 -4.80 10.34 -22.15
CA SER A 241 -3.36 10.11 -22.22
C SER A 241 -2.62 10.91 -21.15
N ASN A 242 -1.67 10.24 -20.49
CA ASN A 242 -0.75 10.86 -19.53
C ASN A 242 0.56 11.26 -20.21
N SER A 243 0.86 10.65 -21.36
CA SER A 243 2.06 10.90 -22.17
C SER A 243 1.75 10.63 -23.63
N GLU A 244 2.63 11.09 -24.52
CA GLU A 244 2.55 10.81 -25.95
C GLU A 244 2.65 9.32 -26.23
N ILE A 245 1.74 8.81 -27.06
CA ILE A 245 1.77 7.43 -27.55
C ILE A 245 2.71 7.36 -28.75
N ARG A 246 3.48 6.29 -28.83
CA ARG A 246 4.46 6.05 -29.91
C ARG A 246 4.26 4.66 -30.51
N MET A 247 4.70 4.49 -31.74
CA MET A 247 4.80 3.17 -32.34
C MET A 247 5.66 2.24 -31.47
N GLY A 248 5.23 1.00 -31.32
CA GLY A 248 5.86 0.01 -30.43
C GLY A 248 5.36 0.01 -28.99
N ASP A 249 4.57 0.98 -28.56
CA ASP A 249 3.91 0.93 -27.24
C ASP A 249 2.99 -0.30 -27.15
N ARG A 250 2.94 -0.96 -26.01
CA ARG A 250 2.22 -2.21 -25.77
C ARG A 250 0.78 -1.93 -25.34
N VAL A 251 -0.12 -2.81 -25.75
CA VAL A 251 -1.56 -2.66 -25.51
C VAL A 251 -2.09 -3.85 -24.72
N MET A 252 -2.84 -3.57 -23.65
CA MET A 252 -3.42 -4.59 -22.78
C MET A 252 -4.91 -4.32 -22.61
N PRO A 253 -5.74 -5.36 -22.48
CA PRO A 253 -7.12 -5.17 -22.07
C PRO A 253 -7.17 -4.54 -20.68
N GLN A 254 -8.13 -3.64 -20.47
CA GLN A 254 -8.39 -3.11 -19.13
C GLN A 254 -9.03 -4.22 -18.31
N VAL A 255 -8.34 -4.65 -17.28
CA VAL A 255 -8.86 -5.55 -16.25
C VAL A 255 -9.13 -4.70 -15.01
N GLU A 256 -10.33 -4.81 -14.46
CA GLU A 256 -10.63 -4.23 -13.15
C GLU A 256 -10.00 -5.13 -12.09
N ASP A 257 -8.78 -4.79 -11.70
CA ASP A 257 -8.17 -5.41 -10.52
C ASP A 257 -8.92 -4.88 -9.29
N GLU A 258 -9.69 -5.72 -8.61
CA GLU A 258 -10.23 -5.42 -7.29
C GLU A 258 -9.08 -5.30 -6.29
N VAL A 259 -8.53 -4.11 -6.17
CA VAL A 259 -7.51 -3.86 -5.17
C VAL A 259 -8.19 -3.67 -3.82
N SER A 260 -8.22 -4.73 -3.03
CA SER A 260 -8.63 -4.64 -1.64
C SER A 260 -7.59 -3.83 -0.85
N LEU A 261 -7.99 -2.66 -0.37
CA LEU A 261 -7.16 -1.83 0.53
C LEU A 261 -7.35 -2.20 2.01
N ASN A 262 -8.15 -3.23 2.27
CA ASN A 262 -8.48 -3.69 3.62
C ASN A 262 -7.56 -4.83 4.03
N TYR A 263 -6.26 -4.59 4.04
CA TYR A 263 -5.30 -5.52 4.63
C TYR A 263 -4.75 -4.97 5.94
N PHE A 264 -4.42 -5.90 6.83
CA PHE A 264 -3.81 -5.57 8.11
C PHE A 264 -2.30 -5.65 7.98
N ALA A 265 -1.63 -4.65 8.51
CA ALA A 265 -0.19 -4.63 8.60
C ALA A 265 0.29 -5.78 9.50
N ARG A 266 1.23 -6.58 9.01
CA ARG A 266 1.81 -7.74 9.72
C ARG A 266 3.18 -8.10 9.14
N PRO A 267 4.08 -8.68 9.95
CA PRO A 267 5.32 -9.22 9.41
C PRO A 267 5.04 -10.45 8.52
N PRO A 268 5.90 -10.77 7.56
CA PRO A 268 5.88 -12.02 6.82
C PRO A 268 6.01 -13.23 7.74
N GLU A 269 5.37 -14.35 7.39
CA GLU A 269 5.44 -15.60 8.16
C GLU A 269 6.83 -16.27 8.08
N GLN A 270 7.56 -16.00 7.01
CA GLN A 270 8.91 -16.52 6.79
C GLN A 270 9.92 -15.37 6.74
N PRO A 271 11.16 -15.59 7.19
CA PRO A 271 12.21 -14.59 7.09
C PRO A 271 12.46 -14.24 5.61
N ILE A 272 12.28 -12.98 5.27
CA ILE A 272 12.53 -12.42 3.94
C ILE A 272 13.72 -11.49 4.02
N ARG A 273 14.59 -11.57 3.03
CA ARG A 273 15.71 -10.65 2.83
C ARG A 273 15.74 -10.26 1.36
N GLY A 274 15.80 -8.98 1.11
CA GLY A 274 15.83 -8.41 -0.23
C GLY A 274 16.46 -7.03 -0.23
N SER A 275 16.23 -6.29 -1.31
CA SER A 275 16.75 -4.93 -1.49
C SER A 275 15.74 -4.06 -2.20
N ILE A 276 15.84 -2.76 -1.98
CA ILE A 276 15.16 -1.75 -2.78
C ILE A 276 15.88 -1.67 -4.13
N ILE A 277 15.21 -2.01 -5.23
CA ILE A 277 15.82 -2.03 -6.56
C ILE A 277 15.42 -0.83 -7.44
N SER A 278 14.34 -0.14 -7.10
CA SER A 278 13.90 1.04 -7.84
C SER A 278 12.99 1.92 -7.00
N VAL A 279 12.79 3.16 -7.44
CA VAL A 279 11.86 4.14 -6.88
C VAL A 279 10.90 4.59 -7.94
N LEU A 280 9.61 4.47 -7.69
CA LEU A 280 8.60 4.95 -8.63
C LEU A 280 8.40 6.46 -8.47
N GLY A 281 8.51 7.19 -9.58
CA GLY A 281 8.36 8.65 -9.58
C GLY A 281 9.65 9.45 -9.75
N GLY A 282 10.78 8.79 -9.97
CA GLY A 282 12.02 9.43 -10.47
C GLY A 282 12.81 10.25 -9.47
N VAL A 283 12.71 9.97 -8.17
CA VAL A 283 13.53 10.61 -7.13
C VAL A 283 14.78 9.77 -6.81
N SER A 284 15.90 10.43 -6.56
CA SER A 284 17.16 9.77 -6.20
C SER A 284 17.30 9.52 -4.69
N GLN A 285 16.65 10.31 -3.86
CA GLN A 285 16.56 10.11 -2.42
C GLN A 285 15.17 9.64 -2.04
N ILE A 286 15.12 8.60 -1.25
CA ILE A 286 13.89 7.97 -0.81
C ILE A 286 13.57 8.45 0.60
N GLY A 287 12.34 8.88 0.81
CA GLY A 287 11.84 9.30 2.11
C GLY A 287 10.45 8.72 2.38
N ILE A 288 9.83 9.18 3.45
CA ILE A 288 8.45 8.80 3.82
C ILE A 288 7.50 9.10 2.66
N ASP A 289 6.50 8.25 2.47
CA ASP A 289 5.48 8.31 1.41
C ASP A 289 6.02 8.05 -0.02
N ASN A 290 7.29 7.74 -0.20
CA ASN A 290 7.79 7.29 -1.49
C ASN A 290 7.40 5.82 -1.75
N VAL A 291 7.10 5.52 -3.00
CA VAL A 291 6.84 4.15 -3.45
C VAL A 291 8.10 3.56 -4.05
N VAL A 292 8.50 2.43 -3.51
CA VAL A 292 9.71 1.69 -3.91
C VAL A 292 9.35 0.32 -4.48
N VAL A 293 10.26 -0.22 -5.27
CA VAL A 293 10.20 -1.59 -5.78
C VAL A 293 11.24 -2.41 -5.04
N ILE A 294 10.83 -3.56 -4.54
CA ILE A 294 11.72 -4.52 -3.87
C ILE A 294 11.84 -5.80 -4.71
N ASP A 295 13.00 -6.45 -4.65
CA ASP A 295 13.38 -7.65 -5.42
C ASP A 295 12.78 -8.95 -4.87
N LYS A 296 11.72 -8.85 -4.09
CA LYS A 296 10.98 -9.99 -3.54
C LYS A 296 9.49 -9.85 -3.87
N GLY A 297 8.87 -10.98 -4.22
CA GLY A 297 7.50 -11.03 -4.69
C GLY A 297 6.69 -12.16 -4.06
N ARG A 298 5.59 -12.54 -4.72
CA ARG A 298 4.74 -13.64 -4.26
C ARG A 298 5.47 -14.97 -4.17
N ARG A 299 6.41 -15.24 -5.09
CA ARG A 299 7.23 -16.46 -5.05
C ARG A 299 8.06 -16.57 -3.76
N ASP A 300 8.38 -15.43 -3.13
CA ASP A 300 9.15 -15.35 -1.90
C ASP A 300 8.24 -15.31 -0.65
N GLY A 301 6.91 -15.43 -0.82
CA GLY A 301 5.93 -15.41 0.26
C GLY A 301 5.44 -14.02 0.66
N LEU A 302 5.74 -12.96 -0.11
CA LEU A 302 5.21 -11.62 0.16
C LEU A 302 3.74 -11.50 -0.24
N LEU A 303 2.99 -10.84 0.63
CA LEU A 303 1.59 -10.49 0.44
C LEU A 303 1.36 -9.00 0.72
N PRO A 304 0.31 -8.38 0.16
CA PRO A 304 -0.08 -7.03 0.54
C PRO A 304 -0.36 -6.93 2.04
N GLY A 305 0.14 -5.88 2.67
CA GLY A 305 0.09 -5.66 4.11
C GLY A 305 1.33 -6.15 4.87
N HIS A 306 2.25 -6.86 4.22
CA HIS A 306 3.49 -7.24 4.86
C HIS A 306 4.41 -6.04 5.06
N GLU A 307 5.08 -6.02 6.19
CA GLU A 307 6.04 -5.00 6.60
C GLU A 307 7.44 -5.55 6.63
N LEU A 308 8.37 -4.69 6.23
CA LEU A 308 9.78 -4.99 6.25
C LEU A 308 10.54 -3.80 6.81
N ASP A 309 11.54 -4.08 7.62
CA ASP A 309 12.53 -3.10 8.06
C ASP A 309 13.50 -2.78 6.93
N ILE A 310 13.92 -1.50 6.85
CA ILE A 310 14.90 -1.03 5.89
C ILE A 310 16.21 -0.78 6.62
N TYR A 311 17.27 -1.39 6.12
CA TYR A 311 18.63 -1.23 6.65
C TYR A 311 19.52 -0.58 5.61
N GLN A 312 20.21 0.48 5.99
CA GLN A 312 21.32 1.00 5.20
C GLN A 312 22.49 0.03 5.26
N ASN A 313 23.11 -0.18 4.12
CA ASN A 313 24.34 -0.95 4.07
C ASN A 313 25.45 -0.19 4.81
N GLY A 314 26.04 -0.82 5.81
CA GLY A 314 27.21 -0.28 6.49
C GLY A 314 28.31 0.02 5.49
N GLY A 315 28.91 1.19 5.59
CA GLY A 315 30.03 1.58 4.74
C GLY A 315 31.30 0.76 5.03
N ILE A 316 32.26 0.85 4.13
CA ILE A 316 33.62 0.32 4.37
C ILE A 316 34.45 1.42 5.05
N ALA A 317 34.85 1.19 6.29
CA ALA A 317 35.74 2.08 7.04
C ALA A 317 37.16 1.58 6.96
N ARG A 318 38.11 2.51 6.84
CA ARG A 318 39.53 2.19 6.94
C ARG A 318 39.92 2.03 8.41
N ASP A 319 40.62 0.96 8.74
CA ASP A 319 41.21 0.79 10.07
C ASP A 319 42.60 1.40 10.12
N PRO A 320 42.75 2.61 10.70
CA PRO A 320 44.08 3.26 10.81
C PRO A 320 44.99 2.64 11.87
N TYR A 321 44.46 1.76 12.70
CA TYR A 321 45.17 1.12 13.82
C TYR A 321 45.56 -0.33 13.51
N SER A 322 45.12 -0.87 12.38
CA SER A 322 45.55 -2.21 11.93
C SER A 322 47.01 -2.23 11.55
N ALA A 323 47.69 -3.34 11.86
CA ALA A 323 49.05 -3.60 11.41
C ALA A 323 49.18 -3.75 9.89
N VAL A 324 48.09 -4.02 9.21
CA VAL A 324 48.03 -4.16 7.75
C VAL A 324 47.75 -2.80 7.13
N LYS A 325 48.66 -2.34 6.27
CA LYS A 325 48.51 -1.07 5.57
C LYS A 325 47.34 -1.12 4.63
N SER A 326 46.37 -0.21 4.77
CA SER A 326 45.12 -0.14 3.99
C SER A 326 44.08 -1.18 4.40
N ASP A 327 44.12 -1.68 5.62
CA ASP A 327 43.08 -2.53 6.17
C ASP A 327 41.74 -1.79 6.23
N THR A 328 40.64 -2.52 5.93
CA THR A 328 39.30 -1.98 5.91
C THR A 328 38.33 -2.94 6.61
N VAL A 329 37.39 -2.37 7.34
CA VAL A 329 36.33 -3.12 8.02
C VAL A 329 34.97 -2.75 7.43
N GLN A 330 34.13 -3.74 7.25
CA GLN A 330 32.72 -3.53 6.91
C GLN A 330 31.98 -3.12 8.18
N LEU A 331 31.37 -1.94 8.16
CA LEU A 331 30.50 -1.51 9.24
C LEU A 331 29.19 -2.30 9.23
N PRO A 332 28.54 -2.49 10.38
CA PRO A 332 27.23 -3.14 10.45
C PRO A 332 26.16 -2.33 9.71
N ASN A 333 25.14 -3.02 9.25
CA ASN A 333 23.96 -2.36 8.70
C ASN A 333 23.18 -1.68 9.83
N GLU A 334 22.64 -0.49 9.57
CA GLU A 334 21.88 0.30 10.53
C GLU A 334 20.40 0.37 10.10
N LEU A 335 19.50 0.23 11.07
CA LEU A 335 18.06 0.38 10.83
C LEU A 335 17.78 1.83 10.43
N ALA A 336 17.28 2.03 9.22
CA ALA A 336 17.06 3.34 8.63
C ALA A 336 15.59 3.68 8.43
N GLY A 337 14.71 2.68 8.44
CA GLY A 337 13.28 2.91 8.23
C GLY A 337 12.47 1.63 8.13
N MET A 338 11.24 1.78 7.63
CA MET A 338 10.28 0.71 7.48
C MET A 338 9.41 0.95 6.25
N LEU A 339 9.05 -0.11 5.57
CA LEU A 339 8.13 -0.08 4.43
C LEU A 339 6.99 -1.06 4.61
N MET A 340 5.88 -0.81 3.90
CA MET A 340 4.75 -1.72 3.81
C MET A 340 4.47 -2.06 2.35
N VAL A 341 4.40 -3.36 2.07
CA VAL A 341 4.03 -3.90 0.77
C VAL A 341 2.54 -3.68 0.53
N PHE A 342 2.17 -2.99 -0.55
CA PHE A 342 0.75 -2.79 -0.90
C PHE A 342 0.34 -3.50 -2.20
N ARG A 343 1.30 -3.89 -3.05
CA ARG A 343 1.05 -4.64 -4.28
C ARG A 343 2.17 -5.62 -4.55
N THR A 344 1.82 -6.89 -4.79
CA THR A 344 2.79 -7.94 -5.07
C THR A 344 2.64 -8.46 -6.49
N PHE A 345 3.76 -8.63 -7.18
CA PHE A 345 3.89 -9.37 -8.43
C PHE A 345 4.58 -10.69 -8.17
N ASP A 346 4.85 -11.47 -9.19
CA ASP A 346 5.49 -12.78 -9.01
C ASP A 346 6.86 -12.68 -8.35
N ARG A 347 7.74 -11.79 -8.87
CA ARG A 347 9.15 -11.67 -8.50
C ARG A 347 9.52 -10.38 -7.78
N VAL A 348 8.70 -9.36 -7.86
CA VAL A 348 8.91 -8.04 -7.24
C VAL A 348 7.65 -7.59 -6.52
N SER A 349 7.79 -6.61 -5.65
CA SER A 349 6.65 -5.97 -4.97
C SER A 349 6.80 -4.47 -4.93
N TYR A 350 5.67 -3.77 -4.94
CA TYR A 350 5.60 -2.34 -4.66
C TYR A 350 5.32 -2.13 -3.19
N ALA A 351 6.11 -1.29 -2.57
CA ALA A 351 6.00 -0.97 -1.17
C ALA A 351 6.02 0.54 -0.94
N LEU A 352 5.31 0.99 0.07
CA LEU A 352 5.29 2.37 0.52
C LEU A 352 6.24 2.51 1.71
N VAL A 353 7.14 3.48 1.67
CA VAL A 353 7.99 3.83 2.82
C VAL A 353 7.11 4.50 3.87
N MET A 354 6.96 3.84 5.00
CA MET A 354 6.11 4.29 6.12
C MET A 354 6.87 5.11 7.13
N GLU A 355 8.15 4.80 7.33
CA GLU A 355 9.05 5.47 8.26
C GLU A 355 10.45 5.53 7.65
N ALA A 356 11.11 6.68 7.78
CA ALA A 356 12.50 6.88 7.40
C ALA A 356 13.15 7.77 8.46
N GLN A 357 14.18 7.24 9.11
CA GLN A 357 14.97 7.95 10.12
C GLN A 357 16.15 8.65 9.45
N GLU A 358 16.66 8.06 8.37
CA GLU A 358 17.76 8.55 7.55
C GLU A 358 17.37 8.52 6.07
N PRO A 359 18.04 9.27 5.17
CA PRO A 359 17.79 9.21 3.74
C PRO A 359 18.03 7.80 3.20
N LEU A 360 17.02 7.20 2.58
CA LEU A 360 17.09 5.86 2.02
C LEU A 360 17.56 5.92 0.55
N HIS A 361 18.17 4.84 0.08
CA HIS A 361 18.75 4.72 -1.25
C HIS A 361 18.35 3.41 -1.93
N VAL A 362 18.46 3.40 -3.23
CA VAL A 362 18.42 2.14 -4.00
C VAL A 362 19.58 1.26 -3.55
N LEU A 363 19.32 -0.04 -3.42
CA LEU A 363 20.18 -1.09 -2.85
C LEU A 363 20.24 -1.14 -1.31
N ASP A 364 19.51 -0.31 -0.60
CA ASP A 364 19.29 -0.54 0.83
C ASP A 364 18.58 -1.86 1.04
N ARG A 365 18.96 -2.55 2.12
CA ARG A 365 18.45 -3.90 2.43
C ARG A 365 17.09 -3.83 3.07
N VAL A 366 16.21 -4.77 2.70
CA VAL A 366 14.92 -4.96 3.37
C VAL A 366 14.87 -6.36 3.98
N GLN A 367 14.35 -6.45 5.20
CA GLN A 367 14.21 -7.73 5.87
C GLN A 367 12.99 -7.78 6.79
N THR A 368 12.57 -8.98 7.14
CA THR A 368 11.53 -9.21 8.16
C THR A 368 11.97 -8.59 9.48
N PRO A 369 11.08 -7.82 10.17
CA PRO A 369 11.33 -7.20 11.47
C PRO A 369 11.73 -8.19 12.56
#